data_db83058ef8feeab840fbf0ba71102816
#
_entry.id   db83058ef8feeab840fbf0ba71102816
#
_cell.length_a   1.000
_cell.length_b   1.000
_cell.length_c   1.000
_cell.angle_alpha   90.00
_cell.angle_beta   90.00
_cell.angle_gamma   90.00
#
_symmetry.space_group_name_H-M   'P 1'
#
loop_
_entity.id
_entity.type
_entity.pdbx_description
1 polymer ?
#
loop_
_entity_poly.entity_id
_entity_poly.type
_entity_poly.pdbx_seq_one_letter_code
_entity_poly.pdbx_strand_id
1 'polypeptide(L)'
;MDFETIAFRVADSVALLTLSRPARTNALNDRMLQEINGAMDLAERDSAVRVVVVVGAGQAFSSGFDLKEQMELRPTGFDQWKPILRKDFDVVMRFWHCPKPTIAAVRGPCLAGAFELSLACDMTIASETAFFGEPELKFGAGIVVMLLPWLVGAKIAKEIIFLGEDRLSVERARELGIVNKIVPDASLEAETVLVARHLCAIDPGLVKQTKRAINYTLERQGLLDALEAALAIDLDIEGPGSHDKMAFMDIARAEGLKAAIAWRDARFPERRKK
;
A
#
# COMPACT_ATOMS: atom_id res chain seq x y z
N MET A 1 -11.21 -12.91 17.45
CA MET A 1 -10.27 -13.55 16.50
C MET A 1 -8.89 -13.19 16.97
N ASP A 2 -8.02 -14.18 17.08
CA ASP A 2 -6.61 -13.92 17.35
C ASP A 2 -5.91 -13.78 16.01
N PHE A 3 -5.32 -12.62 15.77
CA PHE A 3 -4.52 -12.31 14.58
C PHE A 3 -3.05 -12.52 14.91
N GLU A 4 -2.27 -12.99 13.94
CA GLU A 4 -0.85 -13.29 14.10
C GLU A 4 0.05 -12.19 13.55
N THR A 5 -0.38 -11.59 12.44
CA THR A 5 0.43 -10.64 11.64
C THR A 5 -0.10 -9.22 11.69
N ILE A 6 -1.29 -9.03 12.26
CA ILE A 6 -1.87 -7.73 12.53
C ILE A 6 -2.34 -7.63 13.99
N ALA A 7 -2.55 -6.42 14.47
CA ALA A 7 -3.36 -6.17 15.65
C ALA A 7 -4.60 -5.37 15.25
N PHE A 8 -5.75 -5.72 15.82
CA PHE A 8 -7.01 -5.03 15.54
C PHE A 8 -7.71 -4.67 16.84
N ARG A 9 -8.06 -3.41 16.98
CA ARG A 9 -8.81 -2.92 18.15
C ARG A 9 -9.82 -1.86 17.72
N VAL A 10 -10.91 -1.77 18.44
CA VAL A 10 -11.92 -0.72 18.29
C VAL A 10 -11.97 0.10 19.57
N ALA A 11 -11.82 1.41 19.45
CA ALA A 11 -11.95 2.35 20.56
C ALA A 11 -12.53 3.67 20.04
N ASP A 12 -13.44 4.28 20.77
CA ASP A 12 -14.05 5.57 20.43
C ASP A 12 -14.60 5.63 18.98
N SER A 13 -15.23 4.55 18.52
CA SER A 13 -15.76 4.39 17.17
C SER A 13 -14.70 4.35 16.05
N VAL A 14 -13.43 4.22 16.38
CA VAL A 14 -12.31 4.07 15.45
C VAL A 14 -11.80 2.63 15.51
N ALA A 15 -11.79 1.95 14.36
CA ALA A 15 -11.10 0.68 14.20
C ALA A 15 -9.63 0.98 13.86
N LEU A 16 -8.72 0.53 14.68
CA LEU A 16 -7.27 0.60 14.42
C LEU A 16 -6.78 -0.77 13.98
N LEU A 17 -6.33 -0.85 12.73
CA LEU A 17 -5.66 -1.99 12.12
C LEU A 17 -4.16 -1.70 12.09
N THR A 18 -3.38 -2.49 12.83
CA THR A 18 -1.93 -2.35 12.89
C THR A 18 -1.26 -3.49 12.15
N LEU A 19 -0.51 -3.21 11.08
CA LEU A 19 0.35 -4.18 10.41
C LEU A 19 1.49 -4.55 11.36
N SER A 20 1.61 -5.80 11.78
CA SER A 20 2.44 -6.19 12.95
C SER A 20 3.45 -7.29 12.63
N ARG A 21 4.34 -7.02 11.69
CA ARG A 21 5.54 -7.81 11.39
C ARG A 21 6.80 -6.90 11.37
N PRO A 22 7.10 -6.15 12.45
CA PRO A 22 8.14 -5.12 12.43
C PRO A 22 9.54 -5.68 12.10
N ALA A 23 9.86 -6.92 12.49
CA ALA A 23 11.10 -7.59 12.12
C ALA A 23 11.25 -7.85 10.60
N ARG A 24 10.18 -7.67 9.83
CA ARG A 24 10.11 -7.80 8.37
C ARG A 24 9.64 -6.50 7.71
N THR A 25 9.82 -5.37 8.38
CA THR A 25 9.35 -4.07 7.88
C THR A 25 7.86 -4.10 7.48
N ASN A 26 7.07 -4.85 8.24
CA ASN A 26 5.63 -5.08 8.02
C ASN A 26 5.28 -5.55 6.59
N ALA A 27 6.15 -6.35 5.96
CA ALA A 27 5.90 -6.91 4.63
C ALA A 27 4.59 -7.71 4.60
N LEU A 28 3.79 -7.48 3.56
CA LEU A 28 2.45 -8.04 3.36
C LEU A 28 2.56 -9.46 2.81
N ASN A 29 2.52 -10.46 3.68
CA ASN A 29 2.47 -11.87 3.29
C ASN A 29 1.03 -12.37 3.21
N ASP A 30 0.82 -13.55 2.66
CA ASP A 30 -0.49 -14.15 2.46
C ASP A 30 -1.35 -14.19 3.74
N ARG A 31 -0.74 -14.53 4.88
CA ARG A 31 -1.42 -14.52 6.17
C ARG A 31 -1.93 -13.13 6.54
N MET A 32 -1.09 -12.10 6.37
CA MET A 32 -1.48 -10.72 6.67
C MET A 32 -2.61 -10.24 5.75
N LEU A 33 -2.59 -10.60 4.46
CA LEU A 33 -3.66 -10.22 3.53
C LEU A 33 -5.00 -10.84 3.95
N GLN A 34 -5.00 -12.10 4.37
CA GLN A 34 -6.21 -12.77 4.89
C GLN A 34 -6.71 -12.10 6.18
N GLU A 35 -5.79 -11.75 7.07
CA GLU A 35 -6.12 -11.09 8.34
C GLU A 35 -6.62 -9.67 8.14
N ILE A 36 -6.03 -8.89 7.21
CA ILE A 36 -6.55 -7.57 6.83
C ILE A 36 -8.00 -7.70 6.34
N ASN A 37 -8.30 -8.65 5.45
CA ASN A 37 -9.65 -8.87 4.96
C ASN A 37 -10.62 -9.20 6.11
N GLY A 38 -10.23 -10.09 7.04
CA GLY A 38 -11.03 -10.42 8.21
C GLY A 38 -11.26 -9.22 9.14
N ALA A 39 -10.24 -8.41 9.37
CA ALA A 39 -10.35 -7.20 10.20
C ALA A 39 -11.25 -6.13 9.54
N MET A 40 -11.13 -5.97 8.20
CA MET A 40 -12.00 -5.07 7.44
C MET A 40 -13.46 -5.53 7.47
N ASP A 41 -13.73 -6.85 7.38
CA ASP A 41 -15.07 -7.41 7.54
C ASP A 41 -15.65 -7.10 8.92
N LEU A 42 -14.87 -7.25 9.98
CA LEU A 42 -15.29 -6.89 11.34
C LEU A 42 -15.60 -5.39 11.43
N ALA A 43 -14.68 -4.54 10.93
CA ALA A 43 -14.86 -3.10 10.96
C ALA A 43 -16.10 -2.65 10.17
N GLU A 44 -16.39 -3.25 9.02
CA GLU A 44 -17.55 -2.87 8.20
C GLU A 44 -18.88 -3.29 8.80
N ARG A 45 -18.94 -4.49 9.41
CA ARG A 45 -20.17 -5.04 10.02
C ARG A 45 -20.51 -4.40 11.38
N ASP A 46 -19.51 -3.93 12.12
CA ASP A 46 -19.73 -3.32 13.43
C ASP A 46 -20.27 -1.89 13.28
N SER A 47 -21.53 -1.68 13.65
CA SER A 47 -22.18 -0.36 13.59
C SER A 47 -21.55 0.67 14.55
N ALA A 48 -20.81 0.24 15.56
CA ALA A 48 -20.07 1.13 16.47
C ALA A 48 -18.83 1.72 15.79
N VAL A 49 -18.26 1.06 14.77
CA VAL A 49 -17.13 1.57 14.00
C VAL A 49 -17.59 2.60 12.98
N ARG A 50 -16.96 3.75 12.97
CA ARG A 50 -17.21 4.86 12.04
C ARG A 50 -16.06 5.19 11.11
N VAL A 51 -14.83 4.90 11.52
CA VAL A 51 -13.59 5.17 10.75
C VAL A 51 -12.65 3.99 10.93
N VAL A 52 -11.92 3.65 9.88
CA VAL A 52 -10.83 2.66 9.92
C VAL A 52 -9.50 3.40 9.77
N VAL A 53 -8.57 3.13 10.66
CA VAL A 53 -7.19 3.63 10.59
C VAL A 53 -6.26 2.44 10.38
N VAL A 54 -5.38 2.50 9.38
CA VAL A 54 -4.31 1.53 9.18
C VAL A 54 -2.96 2.16 9.51
N VAL A 55 -2.14 1.44 10.28
CA VAL A 55 -0.81 1.88 10.74
C VAL A 55 0.17 0.72 10.73
N GLY A 56 1.46 0.98 10.61
CA GLY A 56 2.51 -0.02 10.76
C GLY A 56 3.06 -0.07 12.18
N ALA A 57 3.33 -1.25 12.72
CA ALA A 57 4.04 -1.42 13.99
C ALA A 57 5.53 -1.03 13.83
N GLY A 58 6.10 -0.38 14.85
CA GLY A 58 7.50 0.02 14.88
C GLY A 58 7.81 1.24 14.00
N GLN A 59 8.91 1.20 13.24
CA GLN A 59 9.46 2.35 12.52
C GLN A 59 9.09 2.40 11.03
N ALA A 60 8.21 1.50 10.55
CA ALA A 60 7.81 1.41 9.17
C ALA A 60 6.29 1.28 9.05
N PHE A 61 5.73 1.87 8.01
CA PHE A 61 4.37 1.51 7.61
C PHE A 61 4.38 0.09 7.03
N SER A 62 4.96 -0.10 5.86
CA SER A 62 5.24 -1.43 5.28
C SER A 62 6.17 -1.30 4.07
N SER A 63 6.90 -2.38 3.76
CA SER A 63 7.74 -2.51 2.56
C SER A 63 7.03 -3.07 1.33
N GLY A 64 5.70 -3.28 1.40
CA GLY A 64 4.93 -3.90 0.32
C GLY A 64 4.84 -5.42 0.43
N PHE A 65 4.49 -6.09 -0.65
CA PHE A 65 4.31 -7.55 -0.68
C PHE A 65 5.59 -8.30 -0.35
N ASP A 66 5.46 -9.44 0.38
CA ASP A 66 6.59 -10.17 0.96
C ASP A 66 7.39 -10.92 -0.11
N LEU A 67 8.49 -10.31 -0.59
CA LEU A 67 9.39 -10.92 -1.57
C LEU A 67 10.00 -12.24 -1.09
N LYS A 68 10.16 -12.44 0.23
CA LYS A 68 10.67 -13.68 0.76
C LYS A 68 9.66 -14.82 0.57
N GLU A 69 8.38 -14.54 0.82
CA GLU A 69 7.31 -15.49 0.55
C GLU A 69 7.22 -15.83 -0.95
N GLN A 70 7.34 -14.83 -1.84
CA GLN A 70 7.39 -15.07 -3.29
C GLN A 70 8.60 -15.95 -3.68
N MET A 71 9.77 -15.76 -3.05
CA MET A 71 10.94 -16.62 -3.27
C MET A 71 10.71 -18.06 -2.82
N GLU A 72 9.95 -18.29 -1.76
CA GLU A 72 9.61 -19.61 -1.24
C GLU A 72 8.55 -20.30 -2.10
N LEU A 73 7.51 -19.58 -2.51
CA LEU A 73 6.41 -20.07 -3.36
C LEU A 73 6.85 -20.38 -4.79
N ARG A 74 7.78 -19.59 -5.34
CA ARG A 74 8.29 -19.73 -6.73
C ARG A 74 7.18 -19.81 -7.78
N PRO A 75 6.23 -18.89 -7.81
CA PRO A 75 5.19 -18.95 -8.82
C PRO A 75 5.77 -18.80 -10.23
N THR A 76 5.27 -19.61 -11.17
CA THR A 76 5.68 -19.59 -12.57
C THR A 76 4.47 -19.66 -13.47
N GLY A 77 4.50 -18.92 -14.59
CA GLY A 77 3.41 -18.91 -15.55
C GLY A 77 2.14 -18.20 -15.07
N PHE A 78 1.26 -17.97 -16.00
CA PHE A 78 0.03 -17.18 -15.78
C PHE A 78 -0.90 -17.79 -14.74
N ASP A 79 -1.04 -19.12 -14.73
CA ASP A 79 -2.00 -19.82 -13.86
C ASP A 79 -1.65 -19.68 -12.37
N GLN A 80 -0.36 -19.64 -12.04
CA GLN A 80 0.09 -19.50 -10.65
C GLN A 80 0.12 -18.02 -10.22
N TRP A 81 0.49 -17.10 -11.11
CA TRP A 81 0.54 -15.67 -10.81
C TRP A 81 -0.85 -15.04 -10.71
N LYS A 82 -1.78 -15.40 -11.56
CA LYS A 82 -3.12 -14.80 -11.61
C LYS A 82 -3.84 -14.76 -10.25
N PRO A 83 -3.95 -15.85 -9.47
CA PRO A 83 -4.61 -15.81 -8.17
C PRO A 83 -3.82 -15.00 -7.13
N ILE A 84 -2.49 -14.91 -7.23
CA ILE A 84 -1.65 -14.11 -6.34
C ILE A 84 -1.94 -12.62 -6.58
N LEU A 85 -1.78 -12.16 -7.81
CA LEU A 85 -2.03 -10.76 -8.18
C LEU A 85 -3.48 -10.33 -7.90
N ARG A 86 -4.45 -11.22 -8.15
CA ARG A 86 -5.86 -10.93 -7.82
C ARG A 86 -6.06 -10.71 -6.33
N LYS A 87 -5.48 -11.55 -5.49
CA LYS A 87 -5.56 -11.40 -4.03
C LYS A 87 -4.88 -10.13 -3.55
N ASP A 88 -3.70 -9.83 -4.08
CA ASP A 88 -2.94 -8.62 -3.76
C ASP A 88 -3.73 -7.36 -4.15
N PHE A 89 -4.30 -7.35 -5.35
CA PHE A 89 -5.19 -6.30 -5.83
C PHE A 89 -6.43 -6.12 -4.94
N ASP A 90 -7.12 -7.22 -4.65
CA ASP A 90 -8.38 -7.18 -3.91
C ASP A 90 -8.19 -6.64 -2.49
N VAL A 91 -7.08 -6.97 -1.81
CA VAL A 91 -6.81 -6.47 -0.45
C VAL A 91 -6.49 -4.97 -0.45
N VAL A 92 -5.79 -4.48 -1.46
CA VAL A 92 -5.54 -3.04 -1.60
C VAL A 92 -6.85 -2.30 -1.87
N MET A 93 -7.62 -2.77 -2.85
CA MET A 93 -8.88 -2.15 -3.23
C MET A 93 -9.97 -2.27 -2.15
N ARG A 94 -9.77 -3.12 -1.16
CA ARG A 94 -10.65 -3.21 0.01
C ARG A 94 -10.79 -1.88 0.76
N PHE A 95 -9.71 -1.09 0.82
CA PHE A 95 -9.72 0.23 1.46
C PHE A 95 -10.50 1.26 0.63
N TRP A 96 -10.36 1.21 -0.70
CA TRP A 96 -11.15 2.03 -1.62
C TRP A 96 -12.66 1.76 -1.49
N HIS A 97 -13.03 0.47 -1.50
CA HIS A 97 -14.43 0.04 -1.47
C HIS A 97 -15.07 0.07 -0.08
N CYS A 98 -14.29 0.24 0.99
CA CYS A 98 -14.82 0.32 2.34
C CYS A 98 -15.89 1.42 2.45
N PRO A 99 -17.10 1.10 2.97
CA PRO A 99 -18.18 2.09 3.08
C PRO A 99 -17.91 3.13 4.17
N LYS A 100 -16.89 2.92 5.01
CA LYS A 100 -16.44 3.82 6.07
C LYS A 100 -15.18 4.54 5.64
N PRO A 101 -14.91 5.77 6.13
CA PRO A 101 -13.64 6.43 5.88
C PRO A 101 -12.46 5.59 6.32
N THR A 102 -11.40 5.60 5.48
CA THR A 102 -10.15 4.90 5.73
C THR A 102 -9.00 5.91 5.80
N ILE A 103 -8.13 5.78 6.78
CA ILE A 103 -6.97 6.67 6.98
C ILE A 103 -5.71 5.83 7.08
N ALA A 104 -4.73 6.09 6.22
CA ALA A 104 -3.38 5.56 6.37
C ALA A 104 -2.57 6.48 7.28
N ALA A 105 -2.04 5.94 8.39
CA ALA A 105 -1.13 6.63 9.29
C ALA A 105 0.30 6.13 9.01
N VAL A 106 1.09 6.90 8.28
CA VAL A 106 2.34 6.46 7.69
C VAL A 106 3.55 6.99 8.44
N ARG A 107 4.42 6.06 8.88
CA ARG A 107 5.75 6.35 9.46
C ARG A 107 6.80 5.58 8.69
N GLY A 108 7.98 6.20 8.46
CA GLY A 108 9.07 5.54 7.75
C GLY A 108 8.69 5.04 6.35
N PRO A 109 9.23 3.89 5.92
CA PRO A 109 8.97 3.35 4.58
C PRO A 109 7.51 2.94 4.36
N CYS A 110 6.95 3.40 3.24
CA CYS A 110 5.66 3.02 2.68
C CYS A 110 5.91 2.76 1.18
N LEU A 111 6.22 1.51 0.82
CA LEU A 111 6.77 1.16 -0.49
C LEU A 111 5.91 0.11 -1.20
N ALA A 112 5.96 0.12 -2.53
CA ALA A 112 5.35 -0.93 -3.35
C ALA A 112 3.86 -1.11 -3.04
N GLY A 113 3.35 -2.33 -2.96
CA GLY A 113 1.95 -2.61 -2.62
C GLY A 113 1.45 -1.96 -1.33
N ALA A 114 2.33 -1.56 -0.40
CA ALA A 114 1.94 -0.78 0.77
C ALA A 114 1.71 0.70 0.44
N PHE A 115 2.44 1.23 -0.52
CA PHE A 115 2.17 2.56 -1.06
C PHE A 115 0.84 2.55 -1.83
N GLU A 116 0.61 1.53 -2.67
CA GLU A 116 -0.68 1.33 -3.35
C GLU A 116 -1.84 1.26 -2.33
N LEU A 117 -1.66 0.55 -1.20
CA LEU A 117 -2.65 0.48 -0.13
C LEU A 117 -2.91 1.86 0.49
N SER A 118 -1.87 2.65 0.73
CA SER A 118 -2.02 4.01 1.26
C SER A 118 -2.74 4.95 0.27
N LEU A 119 -2.54 4.75 -1.04
CA LEU A 119 -3.26 5.46 -2.10
C LEU A 119 -4.74 5.06 -2.19
N ALA A 120 -5.07 3.82 -1.84
CA ALA A 120 -6.45 3.32 -1.80
C ALA A 120 -7.22 3.81 -0.57
N CYS A 121 -6.55 4.29 0.48
CA CYS A 121 -7.19 4.95 1.61
C CYS A 121 -7.72 6.33 1.23
N ASP A 122 -8.75 6.80 1.93
CA ASP A 122 -9.35 8.12 1.69
C ASP A 122 -8.44 9.28 2.08
N MET A 123 -7.60 9.07 3.09
CA MET A 123 -6.65 10.06 3.57
C MET A 123 -5.35 9.40 4.01
N THR A 124 -4.25 10.15 3.86
CA THR A 124 -2.93 9.78 4.38
C THR A 124 -2.42 10.87 5.33
N ILE A 125 -2.17 10.49 6.58
CA ILE A 125 -1.47 11.32 7.56
C ILE A 125 -0.09 10.71 7.73
N ALA A 126 0.96 11.49 7.50
CA ALA A 126 2.31 10.98 7.49
C ALA A 126 3.19 11.67 8.52
N SER A 127 4.09 10.92 9.16
CA SER A 127 5.13 11.52 9.97
C SER A 127 6.20 12.18 9.09
N GLU A 128 6.93 13.12 9.63
CA GLU A 128 8.10 13.76 8.98
C GLU A 128 9.19 12.77 8.58
N THR A 129 9.18 11.55 9.12
CA THR A 129 10.14 10.48 8.80
C THR A 129 9.64 9.57 7.67
N ALA A 130 8.40 9.77 7.20
CA ALA A 130 7.81 8.95 6.16
C ALA A 130 8.46 9.20 4.79
N PHE A 131 8.55 8.14 4.01
CA PHE A 131 8.90 8.21 2.59
C PHE A 131 8.16 7.14 1.81
N PHE A 132 7.92 7.41 0.54
CA PHE A 132 7.07 6.59 -0.32
C PHE A 132 7.85 6.11 -1.55
N GLY A 133 7.30 5.14 -2.26
CA GLY A 133 7.90 4.73 -3.54
C GLY A 133 7.30 3.51 -4.20
N GLU A 134 7.60 3.41 -5.50
CA GLU A 134 7.24 2.30 -6.41
C GLU A 134 8.52 1.73 -7.03
N PRO A 135 9.29 0.92 -6.29
CA PRO A 135 10.58 0.41 -6.75
C PRO A 135 10.50 -0.82 -7.64
N GLU A 136 9.32 -1.30 -8.00
CA GLU A 136 9.06 -2.60 -8.64
C GLU A 136 9.87 -2.78 -9.91
N LEU A 137 9.90 -1.77 -10.79
CA LEU A 137 10.63 -1.85 -12.05
C LEU A 137 12.12 -2.07 -11.87
N LYS A 138 12.71 -1.64 -10.73
CA LYS A 138 14.15 -1.86 -10.46
C LYS A 138 14.51 -3.33 -10.29
N PHE A 139 13.57 -4.18 -9.89
CA PHE A 139 13.78 -5.62 -9.79
C PHE A 139 12.91 -6.43 -10.76
N GLY A 140 12.36 -5.73 -11.78
CA GLY A 140 11.70 -6.35 -12.93
C GLY A 140 10.30 -6.86 -12.65
N ALA A 141 9.62 -6.30 -11.65
CA ALA A 141 8.21 -6.58 -11.35
C ALA A 141 7.29 -5.47 -11.89
N GLY A 142 6.02 -5.77 -12.07
CA GLY A 142 4.99 -4.81 -12.41
C GLY A 142 4.35 -4.16 -11.20
N ILE A 143 3.31 -3.37 -11.43
CA ILE A 143 2.54 -2.64 -10.41
C ILE A 143 1.15 -3.28 -10.32
N VAL A 144 0.79 -3.76 -9.14
CA VAL A 144 -0.45 -4.52 -8.95
C VAL A 144 -1.68 -3.59 -9.03
N VAL A 145 -1.64 -2.43 -8.38
CA VAL A 145 -2.78 -1.49 -8.34
C VAL A 145 -2.37 -0.11 -8.85
N MET A 146 -2.60 0.18 -10.12
CA MET A 146 -2.17 1.38 -10.81
C MET A 146 -3.01 2.63 -10.43
N LEU A 147 -3.12 2.93 -9.12
CA LEU A 147 -3.84 4.10 -8.60
C LEU A 147 -3.08 5.41 -8.77
N LEU A 148 -1.76 5.38 -8.72
CA LEU A 148 -0.92 6.59 -8.71
C LEU A 148 -1.22 7.56 -9.85
N PRO A 149 -1.39 7.12 -11.14
CA PRO A 149 -1.69 8.05 -12.24
C PRO A 149 -3.00 8.83 -12.07
N TRP A 150 -3.97 8.27 -11.35
CA TRP A 150 -5.26 8.90 -11.09
C TRP A 150 -5.18 10.03 -10.06
N LEU A 151 -4.21 9.95 -9.16
CA LEU A 151 -4.03 10.92 -8.09
C LEU A 151 -3.05 12.05 -8.46
N VAL A 152 -1.96 11.73 -9.17
CA VAL A 152 -0.89 12.70 -9.45
C VAL A 152 -0.75 13.06 -10.94
N GLY A 153 -1.52 12.41 -11.80
CA GLY A 153 -1.42 12.57 -13.25
C GLY A 153 -0.28 11.77 -13.89
N ALA A 154 -0.43 11.47 -15.18
CA ALA A 154 0.39 10.50 -15.89
C ALA A 154 1.90 10.83 -15.94
N LYS A 155 2.28 12.12 -16.01
CA LYS A 155 3.71 12.49 -16.09
C LYS A 155 4.44 12.21 -14.77
N ILE A 156 3.84 12.57 -13.65
CA ILE A 156 4.43 12.37 -12.32
C ILE A 156 4.45 10.89 -11.98
N ALA A 157 3.36 10.17 -12.28
CA ALA A 157 3.33 8.72 -12.08
C ALA A 157 4.43 8.01 -12.89
N LYS A 158 4.64 8.38 -14.17
CA LYS A 158 5.73 7.85 -14.98
C LYS A 158 7.12 8.19 -14.42
N GLU A 159 7.31 9.40 -13.90
CA GLU A 159 8.57 9.78 -13.25
C GLU A 159 8.85 8.86 -12.05
N ILE A 160 7.89 8.69 -11.14
CA ILE A 160 8.03 7.86 -9.95
C ILE A 160 8.24 6.40 -10.33
N ILE A 161 7.38 5.83 -11.17
CA ILE A 161 7.39 4.40 -11.51
C ILE A 161 8.58 4.04 -12.42
N PHE A 162 8.84 4.78 -13.51
CA PHE A 162 9.91 4.44 -14.46
C PHE A 162 11.30 4.58 -13.83
N LEU A 163 11.46 5.53 -12.91
CA LEU A 163 12.71 5.68 -12.18
C LEU A 163 12.79 4.73 -10.98
N GLY A 164 11.75 3.97 -10.69
CA GLY A 164 11.67 3.10 -9.52
C GLY A 164 11.94 3.88 -8.24
N GLU A 165 11.23 5.02 -8.05
CA GLU A 165 11.45 5.86 -6.89
C GLU A 165 11.14 5.10 -5.60
N ASP A 166 12.11 5.05 -4.68
CA ASP A 166 11.98 4.36 -3.39
C ASP A 166 12.26 5.28 -2.19
N ARG A 167 12.40 6.59 -2.46
CA ARG A 167 12.70 7.63 -1.46
C ARG A 167 11.97 8.93 -1.73
N LEU A 168 10.76 8.88 -2.29
CA LEU A 168 9.90 10.06 -2.45
C LEU A 168 9.66 10.65 -1.07
N SER A 169 10.17 11.87 -0.83
CA SER A 169 10.05 12.51 0.48
C SER A 169 8.60 12.82 0.83
N VAL A 170 8.30 12.90 2.12
CA VAL A 170 6.96 13.21 2.62
C VAL A 170 6.50 14.61 2.16
N GLU A 171 7.41 15.57 2.05
CA GLU A 171 7.13 16.92 1.53
C GLU A 171 6.68 16.85 0.07
N ARG A 172 7.45 16.11 -0.76
CA ARG A 172 7.09 15.92 -2.17
C ARG A 172 5.77 15.17 -2.33
N ALA A 173 5.54 14.14 -1.52
CA ALA A 173 4.27 13.42 -1.50
C ALA A 173 3.09 14.34 -1.12
N ARG A 174 3.32 15.29 -0.19
CA ARG A 174 2.34 16.30 0.18
C ARG A 174 2.05 17.27 -0.96
N GLU A 175 3.08 17.78 -1.64
CA GLU A 175 2.93 18.65 -2.82
C GLU A 175 2.14 18.00 -3.94
N LEU A 176 2.31 16.69 -4.12
CA LEU A 176 1.62 15.88 -5.13
C LEU A 176 0.18 15.51 -4.74
N GLY A 177 -0.26 15.84 -3.54
CA GLY A 177 -1.60 15.48 -3.05
C GLY A 177 -1.74 14.04 -2.55
N ILE A 178 -0.65 13.30 -2.43
CA ILE A 178 -0.62 11.93 -1.88
C ILE A 178 -0.82 11.95 -0.35
N VAL A 179 -0.22 12.93 0.33
CA VAL A 179 -0.29 13.11 1.78
C VAL A 179 -1.17 14.31 2.12
N ASN A 180 -2.16 14.12 2.98
CA ASN A 180 -3.07 15.19 3.42
C ASN A 180 -2.43 16.06 4.52
N LYS A 181 -1.65 15.45 5.43
CA LYS A 181 -1.05 16.15 6.56
C LYS A 181 0.29 15.52 6.95
N ILE A 182 1.31 16.38 7.18
CA ILE A 182 2.59 15.98 7.77
C ILE A 182 2.57 16.38 9.24
N VAL A 183 3.06 15.49 10.12
CA VAL A 183 3.12 15.71 11.56
C VAL A 183 4.46 15.24 12.14
N PRO A 184 4.88 15.74 13.30
CA PRO A 184 6.05 15.19 14.01
C PRO A 184 5.85 13.69 14.28
N ASP A 185 6.92 12.92 14.19
CA ASP A 185 6.85 11.46 14.32
C ASP A 185 6.20 11.00 15.63
N ALA A 186 6.55 11.64 16.74
CA ALA A 186 5.97 11.34 18.05
C ALA A 186 4.46 11.65 18.16
N SER A 187 3.91 12.46 17.25
CA SER A 187 2.51 12.91 17.28
C SER A 187 1.62 12.15 16.29
N LEU A 188 2.17 11.26 15.46
CA LEU A 188 1.43 10.62 14.36
C LEU A 188 0.13 9.97 14.82
N GLU A 189 0.18 9.15 15.87
CA GLU A 189 -1.00 8.44 16.37
C GLU A 189 -2.05 9.42 16.94
N ALA A 190 -1.61 10.38 17.74
CA ALA A 190 -2.52 11.36 18.36
C ALA A 190 -3.22 12.22 17.31
N GLU A 191 -2.47 12.71 16.32
CA GLU A 191 -3.01 13.53 15.23
C GLU A 191 -3.94 12.74 14.31
N THR A 192 -3.63 11.47 14.06
CA THR A 192 -4.51 10.59 13.27
C THR A 192 -5.82 10.32 14.02
N VAL A 193 -5.75 10.04 15.33
CA VAL A 193 -6.94 9.85 16.16
C VAL A 193 -7.78 11.12 16.21
N LEU A 194 -7.17 12.31 16.27
CA LEU A 194 -7.89 13.57 16.24
C LEU A 194 -8.69 13.74 14.95
N VAL A 195 -8.11 13.44 13.80
CA VAL A 195 -8.82 13.47 12.50
C VAL A 195 -9.93 12.42 12.46
N ALA A 196 -9.67 11.20 12.92
CA ALA A 196 -10.67 10.13 12.98
C ALA A 196 -11.86 10.51 13.87
N ARG A 197 -11.60 11.09 15.05
CA ARG A 197 -12.68 11.58 15.96
C ARG A 197 -13.49 12.71 15.32
N HIS A 198 -12.87 13.60 14.55
CA HIS A 198 -13.60 14.63 13.79
C HIS A 198 -14.59 13.99 12.81
N LEU A 199 -14.16 12.96 12.06
CA LEU A 199 -15.04 12.21 11.18
C LEU A 199 -16.14 11.47 11.93
N CYS A 200 -15.84 10.92 13.11
CA CYS A 200 -16.84 10.26 13.97
C CYS A 200 -17.94 11.20 14.49
N ALA A 201 -17.70 12.51 14.52
CA ALA A 201 -18.71 13.50 14.94
C ALA A 201 -19.76 13.80 13.86
N ILE A 202 -19.46 13.44 12.59
CA ILE A 202 -20.37 13.66 11.47
C ILE A 202 -21.32 12.46 11.36
N ASP A 203 -22.54 12.67 10.87
CA ASP A 203 -23.49 11.59 10.61
C ASP A 203 -22.87 10.54 9.67
N PRO A 204 -22.84 9.25 10.04
CA PRO A 204 -22.17 8.20 9.27
C PRO A 204 -22.82 7.96 7.90
N GLY A 205 -24.12 8.18 7.77
CA GLY A 205 -24.83 8.09 6.50
C GLY A 205 -24.39 9.16 5.52
N LEU A 206 -24.21 10.39 5.98
CA LEU A 206 -23.69 11.50 5.17
C LEU A 206 -22.27 11.22 4.70
N VAL A 207 -21.38 10.81 5.63
CA VAL A 207 -19.99 10.49 5.28
C VAL A 207 -19.91 9.38 4.24
N LYS A 208 -20.65 8.28 4.46
CA LYS A 208 -20.72 7.16 3.52
C LYS A 208 -21.18 7.58 2.11
N GLN A 209 -22.27 8.36 2.03
CA GLN A 209 -22.79 8.79 0.72
C GLN A 209 -21.86 9.82 0.05
N THR A 210 -21.22 10.69 0.83
CA THR A 210 -20.24 11.64 0.30
C THR A 210 -19.01 10.93 -0.25
N LYS A 211 -18.42 9.96 0.50
CA LYS A 211 -17.34 9.10 0.00
C LYS A 211 -17.74 8.43 -1.31
N ARG A 212 -18.93 7.79 -1.34
CA ARG A 212 -19.44 7.15 -2.55
C ARG A 212 -19.55 8.14 -3.71
N ALA A 213 -20.05 9.36 -3.48
CA ALA A 213 -20.17 10.37 -4.54
C ALA A 213 -18.81 10.80 -5.08
N ILE A 214 -17.80 10.97 -4.21
CA ILE A 214 -16.43 11.34 -4.60
C ILE A 214 -15.81 10.19 -5.42
N ASN A 215 -15.83 8.94 -4.92
CA ASN A 215 -15.27 7.79 -5.63
C ASN A 215 -15.95 7.59 -6.99
N TYR A 216 -17.28 7.74 -7.04
CA TYR A 216 -18.06 7.61 -8.27
C TYR A 216 -17.60 8.59 -9.37
N THR A 217 -17.06 9.76 -9.05
CA THR A 217 -16.52 10.68 -10.06
C THR A 217 -15.36 10.07 -10.84
N LEU A 218 -14.45 9.36 -10.15
CA LEU A 218 -13.32 8.68 -10.77
C LEU A 218 -13.75 7.36 -11.44
N GLU A 219 -14.64 6.61 -10.80
CA GLU A 219 -15.19 5.36 -11.35
C GLU A 219 -15.91 5.61 -12.68
N ARG A 220 -16.69 6.70 -12.79
CA ARG A 220 -17.35 7.10 -14.04
C ARG A 220 -16.39 7.58 -15.14
N GLN A 221 -15.17 7.97 -14.77
CA GLN A 221 -14.10 8.27 -15.72
C GLN A 221 -13.35 7.01 -16.17
N GLY A 222 -13.71 5.82 -15.65
CA GLY A 222 -13.14 4.55 -16.05
C GLY A 222 -12.05 4.01 -15.11
N LEU A 223 -11.95 4.53 -13.86
CA LEU A 223 -10.94 4.07 -12.89
C LEU A 223 -10.90 2.56 -12.75
N LEU A 224 -12.05 1.93 -12.44
CA LEU A 224 -12.08 0.49 -12.14
C LEU A 224 -11.72 -0.35 -13.37
N ASP A 225 -12.23 0.00 -14.55
CA ASP A 225 -11.90 -0.69 -15.79
C ASP A 225 -10.41 -0.56 -16.13
N ALA A 226 -9.82 0.62 -15.89
CA ALA A 226 -8.39 0.85 -16.11
C ALA A 226 -7.52 0.07 -15.12
N LEU A 227 -7.93 -0.06 -13.86
CA LEU A 227 -7.22 -0.86 -12.86
C LEU A 227 -7.26 -2.35 -13.19
N GLU A 228 -8.40 -2.88 -13.63
CA GLU A 228 -8.52 -4.27 -14.10
C GLU A 228 -7.65 -4.53 -15.34
N ALA A 229 -7.61 -3.59 -16.28
CA ALA A 229 -6.73 -3.68 -17.45
C ALA A 229 -5.25 -3.63 -17.03
N ALA A 230 -4.89 -2.77 -16.07
CA ALA A 230 -3.53 -2.68 -15.54
C ALA A 230 -3.11 -3.98 -14.83
N LEU A 231 -4.00 -4.60 -14.06
CA LEU A 231 -3.75 -5.91 -13.45
C LEU A 231 -3.52 -7.02 -14.48
N ALA A 232 -4.24 -6.99 -15.61
CA ALA A 232 -4.00 -7.93 -16.70
C ALA A 232 -2.62 -7.70 -17.35
N ILE A 233 -2.22 -6.44 -17.53
CA ILE A 233 -0.87 -6.09 -18.02
C ILE A 233 0.21 -6.52 -17.03
N ASP A 234 -0.02 -6.36 -15.73
CA ASP A 234 0.91 -6.84 -14.70
C ASP A 234 1.06 -8.37 -14.76
N LEU A 235 -0.02 -9.11 -14.99
CA LEU A 235 0.03 -10.55 -15.21
C LEU A 235 0.88 -10.92 -16.45
N ASP A 236 0.85 -10.09 -17.51
CA ASP A 236 1.71 -10.29 -18.69
C ASP A 236 3.19 -10.05 -18.38
N ILE A 237 3.52 -9.27 -17.34
CA ILE A 237 4.88 -9.09 -16.83
C ILE A 237 5.30 -10.24 -15.93
N GLU A 238 4.46 -10.59 -14.95
CA GLU A 238 4.74 -11.54 -13.91
C GLU A 238 4.69 -13.00 -14.39
N GLY A 239 3.76 -13.33 -15.27
CA GLY A 239 3.56 -14.68 -15.79
C GLY A 239 4.79 -15.27 -16.44
N PRO A 240 5.39 -14.65 -17.47
CA PRO A 240 6.64 -15.10 -18.06
C PRO A 240 7.86 -14.81 -17.16
N GLY A 241 7.78 -13.81 -16.29
CA GLY A 241 8.88 -13.27 -15.50
C GLY A 241 9.85 -12.45 -16.36
N SER A 242 10.23 -11.27 -15.91
CA SER A 242 11.26 -10.48 -16.59
C SER A 242 12.66 -11.07 -16.35
N HIS A 243 13.60 -10.84 -17.25
CA HIS A 243 15.01 -11.21 -17.06
C HIS A 243 15.55 -10.64 -15.74
N ASP A 244 15.24 -9.41 -15.44
CA ASP A 244 15.69 -8.72 -14.22
C ASP A 244 15.10 -9.36 -12.96
N LYS A 245 13.82 -9.74 -12.98
CA LYS A 245 13.19 -10.44 -11.86
C LYS A 245 13.82 -11.82 -11.62
N MET A 246 14.06 -12.58 -12.69
CA MET A 246 14.70 -13.88 -12.57
C MET A 246 16.09 -13.75 -11.94
N ALA A 247 16.94 -12.83 -12.46
CA ALA A 247 18.26 -12.56 -11.93
C ALA A 247 18.22 -12.12 -10.46
N PHE A 248 17.30 -11.20 -10.09
CA PHE A 248 17.12 -10.76 -8.71
C PHE A 248 16.75 -11.92 -7.78
N MET A 249 15.80 -12.76 -8.20
CA MET A 249 15.34 -13.89 -7.41
C MET A 249 16.42 -14.97 -7.26
N ASP A 250 17.26 -15.20 -8.29
CA ASP A 250 18.36 -16.15 -8.22
C ASP A 250 19.45 -15.70 -7.26
N ILE A 251 19.84 -14.43 -7.29
CA ILE A 251 20.77 -13.85 -6.31
C ILE A 251 20.16 -13.91 -4.90
N ALA A 252 18.89 -13.56 -4.75
CA ALA A 252 18.22 -13.60 -3.46
C ALA A 252 18.19 -15.01 -2.84
N ARG A 253 18.07 -16.04 -3.66
CA ARG A 253 18.13 -17.46 -3.23
C ARG A 253 19.54 -17.90 -2.86
N ALA A 254 20.52 -17.51 -3.67
CA ALA A 254 21.92 -17.94 -3.49
C ALA A 254 22.60 -17.19 -2.34
N GLU A 255 22.39 -15.90 -2.22
CA GLU A 255 23.16 -14.99 -1.36
C GLU A 255 22.29 -14.22 -0.36
N GLY A 256 20.98 -14.36 -0.44
CA GLY A 256 20.01 -13.68 0.42
C GLY A 256 19.49 -12.36 -0.16
N LEU A 257 18.33 -11.92 0.36
CA LEU A 257 17.61 -10.74 -0.13
C LEU A 257 18.47 -9.44 -0.06
N LYS A 258 19.35 -9.32 0.94
CA LYS A 258 20.22 -8.15 1.07
C LYS A 258 21.21 -8.04 -0.10
N ALA A 259 21.76 -9.16 -0.56
CA ALA A 259 22.66 -9.20 -1.72
C ALA A 259 21.90 -8.85 -3.02
N ALA A 260 20.69 -9.39 -3.19
CA ALA A 260 19.85 -9.06 -4.34
C ALA A 260 19.48 -7.58 -4.40
N ILE A 261 19.15 -6.97 -3.27
CA ILE A 261 18.88 -5.52 -3.17
C ILE A 261 20.14 -4.73 -3.55
N ALA A 262 21.30 -5.11 -3.02
CA ALA A 262 22.57 -4.44 -3.36
C ALA A 262 22.90 -4.58 -4.85
N TRP A 263 22.70 -5.77 -5.44
CA TRP A 263 22.84 -5.99 -6.88
C TRP A 263 21.89 -5.11 -7.70
N ARG A 264 20.62 -5.04 -7.29
CA ARG A 264 19.62 -4.17 -7.91
C ARG A 264 20.10 -2.71 -7.90
N ASP A 265 20.47 -2.20 -6.74
CA ASP A 265 20.81 -0.79 -6.56
C ASP A 265 22.09 -0.41 -7.32
N ALA A 266 23.08 -1.30 -7.41
CA ALA A 266 24.32 -1.08 -8.15
C ALA A 266 24.12 -0.92 -9.68
N ARG A 267 22.97 -1.31 -10.23
CA ARG A 267 22.63 -1.16 -11.65
C ARG A 267 22.14 0.25 -12.01
N PHE A 268 21.76 1.04 -11.02
CA PHE A 268 21.21 2.37 -11.23
C PHE A 268 22.21 3.45 -10.78
N PRO A 269 22.30 4.57 -11.51
CA PRO A 269 23.18 5.66 -11.11
C PRO A 269 22.73 6.24 -9.77
N GLU A 270 23.69 6.60 -8.92
CA GLU A 270 23.39 7.31 -7.67
C GLU A 270 22.57 8.58 -7.97
N ARG A 271 21.40 8.69 -7.39
CA ARG A 271 20.62 9.93 -7.45
C ARG A 271 21.35 10.99 -6.62
N ARG A 272 21.74 12.07 -7.26
CA ARG A 272 22.23 13.25 -6.54
C ARG A 272 21.11 13.68 -5.57
N LYS A 273 21.40 13.63 -4.26
CA LYS A 273 20.54 14.26 -3.25
C LYS A 273 20.39 15.74 -3.64
N LYS A 274 19.17 16.12 -4.01
CA LYS A 274 18.83 17.53 -4.18
C LYS A 274 18.60 18.18 -2.83
#